data_6611013e7a61be85cc83513071dadb1c
#
_entry.id   6611013e7a61be85cc83513071dadb1c
#
_cell.length_a   1.000
_cell.length_b   1.000
_cell.length_c   1.000
_cell.angle_alpha   90.00
_cell.angle_beta   90.00
_cell.angle_gamma   90.00
#
_symmetry.space_group_name_H-M   'P 1'
#
loop_
_entity.id
_entity.type
_entity.pdbx_description
1 polymer ?
#
loop_
_entity_poly.entity_id
_entity_poly.type
_entity_poly.pdbx_seq_one_letter_code
_entity_poly.pdbx_strand_id
1 'polypeptide(L)'
;MKKEIYNVEGIEIEVEHIDKNDADRERRLIAYQFKTIREQAGMNRKDFSDWLGIPYRTMQEWELGRRQAPDYVLRLIAYKVKMEKERGNL
;
A
#
# COMPACT_ATOMS: atom_id res chain seq x y z
N MET A 1 -12.75 -13.76 12.63
CA MET A 1 -11.53 -12.98 12.62
C MET A 1 -11.86 -11.49 12.52
N LYS A 2 -11.18 -10.72 13.33
CA LYS A 2 -11.39 -9.27 13.29
C LYS A 2 -10.61 -8.65 12.15
N LYS A 3 -11.23 -7.73 11.46
CA LYS A 3 -10.57 -6.93 10.43
C LYS A 3 -10.54 -5.48 10.86
N GLU A 4 -9.48 -4.80 10.49
CA GLU A 4 -9.33 -3.37 10.75
C GLU A 4 -9.50 -2.63 9.43
N ILE A 5 -10.14 -1.46 9.49
CA ILE A 5 -10.37 -0.64 8.30
C ILE A 5 -9.57 0.64 8.47
N TYR A 6 -8.78 0.96 7.46
CA TYR A 6 -8.00 2.20 7.41
C TYR A 6 -8.42 3.02 6.22
N ASN A 7 -8.36 4.31 6.35
CA ASN A 7 -8.57 5.23 5.23
C ASN A 7 -7.25 5.92 4.94
N VAL A 8 -6.73 5.70 3.73
CA VAL A 8 -5.47 6.33 3.31
C VAL A 8 -5.79 7.20 2.11
N GLU A 9 -5.82 8.50 2.34
CA GLU A 9 -6.13 9.52 1.31
C GLU A 9 -7.40 9.19 0.53
N GLY A 10 -8.44 8.75 1.25
CA GLY A 10 -9.73 8.44 0.63
C GLY A 10 -9.85 7.01 0.10
N ILE A 11 -8.82 6.21 0.17
CA ILE A 11 -8.88 4.80 -0.19
C ILE A 11 -9.14 3.99 1.07
N GLU A 12 -10.23 3.24 1.08
CA GLU A 12 -10.57 2.38 2.20
C GLU A 12 -9.83 1.05 2.06
N ILE A 13 -9.11 0.68 3.11
CA ILE A 13 -8.26 -0.51 3.12
C ILE A 13 -8.68 -1.40 4.28
N GLU A 14 -9.01 -2.65 3.98
CA GLU A 14 -9.39 -3.64 4.97
C GLU A 14 -8.23 -4.61 5.15
N VAL A 15 -7.74 -4.72 6.39
CA VAL A 15 -6.62 -5.61 6.72
C VAL A 15 -7.00 -6.50 7.89
N GLU A 16 -6.42 -7.68 7.95
CA GLU A 16 -6.62 -8.56 9.10
C GLU A 16 -5.94 -7.98 10.33
N HIS A 17 -6.58 -8.19 11.49
CA HIS A 17 -6.05 -7.70 12.75
C HIS A 17 -4.69 -8.32 13.05
N ILE A 18 -3.73 -7.48 13.38
CA ILE A 18 -2.41 -7.89 13.83
C ILE A 18 -2.30 -7.53 15.31
N ASP A 19 -1.83 -8.48 16.11
CA ASP A 19 -1.69 -8.29 17.55
C ASP A 19 -0.86 -7.05 17.85
N LYS A 20 -1.31 -6.27 18.84
CA LYS A 20 -0.62 -5.04 19.26
C LYS A 20 0.80 -5.31 19.77
N ASN A 21 1.06 -6.52 20.25
CA ASN A 21 2.36 -6.91 20.79
C ASN A 21 3.30 -7.47 19.74
N ASP A 22 2.83 -7.58 18.48
CA ASP A 22 3.70 -8.03 17.38
C ASP A 22 4.73 -6.93 17.09
N ALA A 23 6.01 -7.29 17.22
CA ALA A 23 7.10 -6.32 17.01
C ALA A 23 7.11 -5.76 15.59
N ASP A 24 6.59 -6.50 14.62
CA ASP A 24 6.56 -6.10 13.21
C ASP A 24 5.19 -5.55 12.78
N ARG A 25 4.31 -5.26 13.75
CA ARG A 25 2.94 -4.87 13.46
C ARG A 25 2.85 -3.71 12.47
N GLU A 26 3.57 -2.64 12.73
CA GLU A 26 3.49 -1.45 11.89
C GLU A 26 4.01 -1.71 10.49
N ARG A 27 5.14 -2.40 10.37
CA ARG A 27 5.72 -2.76 9.09
C ARG A 27 4.77 -3.64 8.28
N ARG A 28 4.12 -4.60 8.93
CA ARG A 28 3.16 -5.49 8.28
C ARG A 28 1.89 -4.77 7.88
N LEU A 29 1.41 -3.83 8.70
CA LEU A 29 0.24 -3.02 8.35
C LEU A 29 0.51 -2.18 7.11
N ILE A 30 1.68 -1.55 7.05
CA ILE A 30 2.04 -0.73 5.89
C ILE A 30 2.18 -1.60 4.64
N ALA A 31 2.73 -2.80 4.77
CA ALA A 31 2.85 -3.74 3.66
C ALA A 31 1.48 -4.12 3.09
N TYR A 32 0.52 -4.43 3.95
CA TYR A 32 -0.84 -4.76 3.51
C TYR A 32 -1.54 -3.57 2.85
N GLN A 33 -1.37 -2.39 3.42
CA GLN A 33 -1.96 -1.19 2.85
C GLN A 33 -1.38 -0.91 1.45
N PHE A 34 -0.07 -1.07 1.32
CA PHE A 34 0.62 -0.88 0.06
C PHE A 34 0.11 -1.84 -1.03
N LYS A 35 0.01 -3.11 -0.67
CA LYS A 35 -0.50 -4.14 -1.58
C LYS A 35 -1.93 -3.85 -2.02
N THR A 36 -2.78 -3.44 -1.08
CA THR A 36 -4.18 -3.13 -1.38
C THR A 36 -4.30 -1.95 -2.32
N ILE A 37 -3.51 -0.91 -2.11
CA ILE A 37 -3.50 0.26 -2.99
C ILE A 37 -3.08 -0.15 -4.40
N ARG A 38 -2.06 -0.99 -4.53
CA ARG A 38 -1.63 -1.50 -5.83
C ARG A 38 -2.73 -2.30 -6.51
N GLU A 39 -3.40 -3.17 -5.77
CA GLU A 39 -4.50 -3.97 -6.31
C GLU A 39 -5.65 -3.09 -6.79
N GLN A 40 -5.94 -2.02 -6.07
CA GLN A 40 -6.97 -1.07 -6.50
C GLN A 40 -6.56 -0.29 -7.75
N ALA A 41 -5.26 -0.13 -7.96
CA ALA A 41 -4.77 0.47 -9.21
C ALA A 41 -4.87 -0.49 -10.40
N GLY A 42 -5.14 -1.78 -10.13
CA GLY A 42 -5.26 -2.78 -11.19
C GLY A 42 -3.94 -3.19 -11.81
N MET A 43 -2.84 -3.03 -11.06
CA MET A 43 -1.50 -3.29 -11.59
C MET A 43 -0.81 -4.40 -10.81
N ASN A 44 0.02 -5.18 -11.51
CA ASN A 44 0.95 -6.07 -10.83
C ASN A 44 2.11 -5.24 -10.27
N ARG A 45 2.97 -5.89 -9.50
CA ARG A 45 4.05 -5.16 -8.79
C ARG A 45 5.02 -4.48 -9.76
N LYS A 46 5.35 -5.15 -10.86
CA LYS A 46 6.28 -4.58 -11.83
C LYS A 46 5.70 -3.35 -12.51
N ASP A 47 4.47 -3.44 -12.98
CA ASP A 47 3.82 -2.33 -13.64
C ASP A 47 3.63 -1.15 -12.69
N PHE A 48 3.28 -1.43 -11.45
CA PHE A 48 3.09 -0.40 -10.43
C PHE A 48 4.41 0.32 -10.13
N SER A 49 5.50 -0.44 -10.00
CA SER A 49 6.81 0.16 -9.75
C SER A 49 7.25 1.04 -10.92
N ASP A 50 7.03 0.59 -12.15
CA ASP A 50 7.34 1.38 -13.34
C ASP A 50 6.51 2.65 -13.41
N TRP A 51 5.21 2.54 -13.14
CA TRP A 51 4.30 3.68 -13.15
C TRP A 51 4.66 4.73 -12.12
N LEU A 52 5.14 4.31 -10.95
CA LEU A 52 5.54 5.21 -9.88
C LEU A 52 6.99 5.70 -10.00
N GLY A 53 7.79 5.06 -10.86
CA GLY A 53 9.21 5.38 -10.94
C GLY A 53 10.00 4.90 -9.73
N ILE A 54 9.55 3.85 -9.06
CA ILE A 54 10.20 3.26 -7.90
C ILE A 54 10.90 1.98 -8.34
N PRO A 55 12.15 1.73 -7.91
CA PRO A 55 12.81 0.47 -8.26
C PRO A 55 11.99 -0.73 -7.81
N TYR A 56 11.88 -1.72 -8.66
CA TYR A 56 11.09 -2.92 -8.39
C TYR A 56 11.47 -3.57 -7.06
N ARG A 57 12.77 -3.67 -6.80
CA ARG A 57 13.25 -4.29 -5.56
C ARG A 57 12.78 -3.53 -4.32
N THR A 58 12.77 -2.22 -4.37
CA THR A 58 12.27 -1.39 -3.28
C THR A 58 10.79 -1.66 -3.03
N MET A 59 10.01 -1.67 -4.10
CA MET A 59 8.58 -1.97 -4.03
C MET A 59 8.34 -3.36 -3.43
N GLN A 60 9.11 -4.35 -3.86
CA GLN A 60 9.01 -5.71 -3.37
C GLN A 60 9.32 -5.80 -1.87
N GLU A 61 10.37 -5.12 -1.42
CA GLU A 61 10.74 -5.10 -0.01
C GLU A 61 9.62 -4.50 0.85
N TRP A 62 8.99 -3.44 0.36
CA TRP A 62 7.88 -2.80 1.07
C TRP A 62 6.65 -3.71 1.15
N GLU A 63 6.26 -4.33 0.05
CA GLU A 63 5.07 -5.19 0.03
C GLU A 63 5.26 -6.50 0.79
N LEU A 64 6.48 -7.01 0.85
CA LEU A 64 6.76 -8.23 1.61
C LEU A 64 7.01 -7.95 3.09
N GLY A 65 7.02 -6.68 3.50
CA GLY A 65 7.24 -6.33 4.89
C GLY A 65 8.69 -6.49 5.35
N ARG A 66 9.64 -6.58 4.41
CA ARG A 66 11.06 -6.66 4.74
C ARG A 66 11.64 -5.32 5.12
N ARG A 67 11.11 -4.26 4.53
CA ARG A 67 11.43 -2.87 4.86
C ARG A 67 10.14 -2.10 4.99
N GLN A 68 10.13 -1.13 5.88
CA GLN A 68 8.96 -0.28 6.08
C GLN A 68 9.05 0.94 5.18
N ALA A 69 8.05 1.12 4.32
CA ALA A 69 7.94 2.35 3.56
C ALA A 69 7.64 3.51 4.52
N PRO A 70 8.23 4.69 4.30
CA PRO A 70 7.79 5.87 5.05
C PRO A 70 6.30 6.11 4.84
N ASP A 71 5.59 6.46 5.90
CA ASP A 71 4.12 6.61 5.78
C ASP A 71 3.74 7.78 4.86
N TYR A 72 4.56 8.82 4.74
CA TYR A 72 4.26 9.89 3.79
C TYR A 72 4.34 9.38 2.33
N VAL A 73 5.21 8.41 2.04
CA VAL A 73 5.28 7.80 0.72
C VAL A 73 4.00 7.03 0.43
N LEU A 74 3.53 6.25 1.40
CA LEU A 74 2.27 5.52 1.28
C LEU A 74 1.11 6.46 0.98
N ARG A 75 1.03 7.58 1.71
CA ARG A 75 -0.03 8.56 1.49
C ARG A 75 0.04 9.21 0.11
N LEU A 76 1.25 9.55 -0.35
CA LEU A 76 1.42 10.14 -1.69
C LEU A 76 1.02 9.17 -2.79
N ILE A 77 1.38 7.91 -2.65
CA ILE A 77 1.02 6.89 -3.63
C ILE A 77 -0.48 6.65 -3.64
N ALA A 78 -1.11 6.57 -2.46
CA ALA A 78 -2.55 6.42 -2.36
C ALA A 78 -3.27 7.60 -3.02
N TYR A 79 -2.80 8.80 -2.78
CA TYR A 79 -3.36 10.00 -3.37
C TYR A 79 -3.28 9.95 -4.90
N LYS A 80 -2.11 9.57 -5.43
CA LYS A 80 -1.92 9.46 -6.87
C LYS A 80 -2.88 8.43 -7.50
N VAL A 81 -2.99 7.26 -6.88
CA VAL A 81 -3.90 6.21 -7.36
C VAL A 81 -5.34 6.74 -7.38
N LYS A 82 -5.77 7.35 -6.29
CA LYS A 82 -7.12 7.89 -6.21
C LYS A 82 -7.38 8.94 -7.28
N MET A 83 -6.48 9.89 -7.45
CA MET A 83 -6.66 10.97 -8.42
C MET A 83 -6.68 10.44 -9.86
N GLU A 84 -5.81 9.48 -10.17
CA GLU A 84 -5.79 8.90 -11.51
C GLU A 84 -7.04 8.09 -11.81
N LYS A 85 -7.60 7.41 -10.79
CA LYS A 85 -8.89 6.72 -10.94
C LYS A 85 -10.01 7.72 -11.21
N GLU A 86 -10.06 8.81 -10.47
CA GLU A 86 -11.07 9.85 -10.65
C GLU A 86 -10.98 10.51 -12.03
N ARG A 87 -9.78 10.58 -12.60
CA ARG A 87 -9.56 11.13 -13.94
C ARG A 87 -9.84 10.11 -15.05
N GLY A 88 -10.14 8.87 -14.69
CA GLY A 88 -10.38 7.82 -15.67
C GLY A 88 -9.13 7.24 -16.30
N ASN A 89 -7.96 7.45 -15.71
CA ASN A 89 -6.68 6.92 -16.22
C ASN A 89 -6.33 5.55 -15.66
N LEU A 90 -7.09 5.07 -14.72
CA LEU A 90 -6.92 3.74 -14.14
C LEU A 90 -8.23 2.96 -14.18
#